data_8d4dd8dc1f63934c6a488cd7d0f2fa27
#
_entry.id   8d4dd8dc1f63934c6a488cd7d0f2fa27
#
_cell.length_a   1.000
_cell.length_b   1.000
_cell.length_c   1.000
_cell.angle_alpha   90.00
_cell.angle_beta   90.00
_cell.angle_gamma   90.00
#
_symmetry.space_group_name_H-M   'P 1'
#
loop_
_entity.id
_entity.type
_entity.pdbx_description
1 polymer ?
#
loop_
_entity_poly.entity_id
_entity_poly.type
_entity_poly.pdbx_seq_one_letter_code
_entity_poly.pdbx_strand_id
1 'polypeptide(L)'
;MFDFYYQLRQKMIDSMQNSLRQVRQVLGLGVQELSDIVGLTRQTLNNLECKKSRMSAAQYLAICAVIDYYTRDKPEQYAAIQTILSSCGAEERGTFFPSINNNSLLKNWFLCFPDDSKITEAFSGNRKVITLKEFEGIAYSHKIFVDDTILGQEGFDDWLRQVSDIMLDKGNRFLIPLKVIENIQGGILSPDPLTAGFSQRGMKVLTGMQQSGLMEIRGEKSDTNVMGTFISVFARFKHTNRLALLTQNEKLARQILALNNDDLGGFPIYVAQFAQGIGLREWDAAER
;
A
#
# COMPACT_ATOMS: atom_id res chain seq x y z
N MET A 1 -13.60 9.27 -9.27
CA MET A 1 -12.44 9.10 -8.37
C MET A 1 -12.48 10.05 -7.17
N PHE A 2 -12.64 11.38 -7.35
CA PHE A 2 -12.77 12.35 -6.24
C PHE A 2 -13.91 12.04 -5.27
N ASP A 3 -15.01 11.50 -5.75
CA ASP A 3 -16.19 11.19 -4.93
C ASP A 3 -15.94 10.05 -3.94
N PHE A 4 -15.17 9.03 -4.32
CA PHE A 4 -14.81 7.90 -3.46
C PHE A 4 -13.97 8.34 -2.25
N TYR A 5 -12.92 9.13 -2.46
CA TYR A 5 -12.05 9.62 -1.37
C TYR A 5 -12.77 10.62 -0.47
N TYR A 6 -13.67 11.42 -1.04
CA TYR A 6 -14.53 12.30 -0.25
C TYR A 6 -15.44 11.48 0.67
N GLN A 7 -16.10 10.45 0.14
CA GLN A 7 -16.97 9.57 0.93
C GLN A 7 -16.19 8.80 1.99
N LEU A 8 -14.97 8.34 1.68
CA LEU A 8 -14.10 7.67 2.63
C LEU A 8 -13.75 8.58 3.81
N ARG A 9 -13.36 9.83 3.54
CA ARG A 9 -13.08 10.82 4.60
C ARG A 9 -14.30 11.13 5.44
N GLN A 10 -15.48 11.26 4.84
CA GLN A 10 -16.71 11.46 5.60
C GLN A 10 -16.99 10.26 6.53
N LYS A 11 -16.83 9.04 6.06
CA LYS A 11 -16.98 7.83 6.88
C LYS A 11 -15.98 7.81 8.04
N MET A 12 -14.72 8.22 7.84
CA MET A 12 -13.70 8.30 8.90
C MET A 12 -14.11 9.35 9.96
N ILE A 13 -14.57 10.51 9.54
CA ILE A 13 -15.07 11.58 10.44
C ILE A 13 -16.29 11.09 11.21
N ASP A 14 -17.24 10.47 10.54
CA ASP A 14 -18.47 9.98 11.16
C ASP A 14 -18.18 8.85 12.15
N SER A 15 -17.27 7.92 11.83
CA SER A 15 -16.82 6.87 12.74
C SER A 15 -16.17 7.46 14.01
N MET A 16 -15.26 8.41 13.85
CA MET A 16 -14.63 9.12 14.96
C MET A 16 -15.67 9.85 15.81
N GLN A 17 -16.58 10.59 15.19
CA GLN A 17 -17.62 11.31 15.91
C GLN A 17 -18.53 10.36 16.68
N ASN A 18 -18.93 9.24 16.07
CA ASN A 18 -19.77 8.23 16.70
C ASN A 18 -19.13 7.60 17.94
N SER A 19 -17.82 7.51 17.96
CA SER A 19 -17.03 6.83 18.99
C SER A 19 -16.27 7.80 19.90
N LEU A 20 -16.38 9.11 19.69
CA LEU A 20 -15.53 10.14 20.33
C LEU A 20 -15.48 10.01 21.86
N ARG A 21 -16.62 9.79 22.49
CA ARG A 21 -16.71 9.59 23.94
C ARG A 21 -15.92 8.37 24.41
N GLN A 22 -16.06 7.23 23.68
CA GLN A 22 -15.36 5.99 24.01
C GLN A 22 -13.84 6.14 23.79
N VAL A 23 -13.44 6.74 22.69
CA VAL A 23 -12.03 7.04 22.39
C VAL A 23 -11.42 7.89 23.48
N ARG A 24 -12.07 8.99 23.90
CA ARG A 24 -11.62 9.85 24.99
C ARG A 24 -11.48 9.07 26.31
N GLN A 25 -12.42 8.20 26.63
CA GLN A 25 -12.36 7.35 27.83
C GLN A 25 -11.20 6.38 27.81
N VAL A 26 -10.91 5.75 26.67
CA VAL A 26 -9.72 4.89 26.47
C VAL A 26 -8.43 5.66 26.67
N LEU A 27 -8.38 6.92 26.23
CA LEU A 27 -7.23 7.81 26.47
C LEU A 27 -7.09 8.26 27.94
N GLY A 28 -8.13 8.06 28.77
CA GLY A 28 -8.14 8.50 30.15
C GLY A 28 -8.34 10.02 30.32
N LEU A 29 -8.84 10.71 29.27
CA LEU A 29 -8.96 12.16 29.26
C LEU A 29 -10.35 12.62 29.70
N GLY A 30 -10.40 13.69 30.51
CA GLY A 30 -11.62 14.43 30.81
C GLY A 30 -12.11 15.25 29.61
N VAL A 31 -13.40 15.65 29.63
CA VAL A 31 -13.96 16.48 28.53
C VAL A 31 -13.22 17.82 28.44
N GLN A 32 -12.97 18.47 29.59
CA GLN A 32 -12.23 19.73 29.62
C GLN A 32 -10.81 19.57 29.10
N GLU A 33 -10.13 18.53 29.55
CA GLU A 33 -8.74 18.25 29.20
C GLU A 33 -8.57 18.02 27.69
N LEU A 34 -9.42 17.15 27.09
CA LEU A 34 -9.38 16.96 25.65
C LEU A 34 -9.72 18.25 24.88
N SER A 35 -10.71 19.03 25.36
CA SER A 35 -11.07 20.27 24.67
C SER A 35 -9.92 21.30 24.70
N ASP A 36 -9.21 21.43 25.82
CA ASP A 36 -8.06 22.31 25.93
C ASP A 36 -6.91 21.90 24.99
N ILE A 37 -6.63 20.59 24.92
CA ILE A 37 -5.57 20.05 24.04
C ILE A 37 -5.88 20.29 22.56
N VAL A 38 -7.13 20.07 22.12
CA VAL A 38 -7.51 20.24 20.72
C VAL A 38 -7.90 21.68 20.34
N GLY A 39 -7.84 22.62 21.30
CA GLY A 39 -8.21 24.02 21.09
C GLY A 39 -9.70 24.25 20.87
N LEU A 40 -10.55 23.43 21.47
CA LEU A 40 -12.01 23.56 21.40
C LEU A 40 -12.58 24.03 22.74
N THR A 41 -13.79 24.60 22.73
CA THR A 41 -14.51 24.82 23.98
C THR A 41 -15.09 23.50 24.48
N ARG A 42 -15.22 23.37 25.82
CA ARG A 42 -15.90 22.22 26.44
C ARG A 42 -17.29 21.97 25.85
N GLN A 43 -18.02 23.07 25.55
CA GLN A 43 -19.35 23.00 24.97
C GLN A 43 -19.30 22.42 23.53
N THR A 44 -18.33 22.84 22.74
CA THR A 44 -18.13 22.30 21.38
C THR A 44 -17.85 20.81 21.44
N LEU A 45 -16.94 20.36 22.31
CA LEU A 45 -16.62 18.94 22.45
C LEU A 45 -17.85 18.13 22.91
N ASN A 46 -18.61 18.62 23.87
CA ASN A 46 -19.87 18.00 24.30
C ASN A 46 -20.90 17.91 23.15
N ASN A 47 -21.00 18.95 22.33
CA ASN A 47 -21.90 18.95 21.17
C ASN A 47 -21.48 17.92 20.13
N LEU A 48 -20.17 17.70 19.92
CA LEU A 48 -19.63 16.66 19.06
C LEU A 48 -19.95 15.26 19.61
N GLU A 49 -19.69 15.02 20.91
CA GLU A 49 -19.97 13.73 21.57
C GLU A 49 -21.48 13.40 21.60
N CYS A 50 -22.33 14.41 21.71
CA CYS A 50 -23.80 14.26 21.68
C CYS A 50 -24.38 14.34 20.27
N LYS A 51 -23.56 14.44 19.21
CA LYS A 51 -23.97 14.57 17.81
C LYS A 51 -24.90 15.77 17.52
N LYS A 52 -24.84 16.81 18.35
CA LYS A 52 -25.59 18.05 18.17
C LYS A 52 -24.99 18.95 17.09
N SER A 53 -23.71 18.76 16.78
CA SER A 53 -23.00 19.40 15.67
C SER A 53 -22.17 18.35 14.93
N ARG A 54 -21.94 18.56 13.63
CA ARG A 54 -21.07 17.70 12.83
C ARG A 54 -19.61 18.04 13.10
N MET A 55 -18.78 17.00 13.16
CA MET A 55 -17.32 17.14 13.25
C MET A 55 -16.76 17.62 11.92
N SER A 56 -15.92 18.65 11.95
CA SER A 56 -15.17 19.09 10.78
C SER A 56 -13.90 18.27 10.58
N ALA A 57 -13.33 18.30 9.37
CA ALA A 57 -12.05 17.66 9.07
C ALA A 57 -10.91 18.17 9.98
N ALA A 58 -10.87 19.48 10.29
CA ALA A 58 -9.87 20.05 11.18
C ALA A 58 -9.98 19.50 12.61
N GLN A 59 -11.20 19.37 13.13
CA GLN A 59 -11.45 18.77 14.45
C GLN A 59 -11.06 17.28 14.46
N TYR A 60 -11.40 16.54 13.41
CA TYR A 60 -10.98 15.16 13.25
C TYR A 60 -9.46 15.01 13.30
N LEU A 61 -8.73 15.83 12.53
CA LEU A 61 -7.26 15.79 12.49
C LEU A 61 -6.63 16.16 13.84
N ALA A 62 -7.18 17.15 14.54
CA ALA A 62 -6.72 17.51 15.87
C ALA A 62 -6.89 16.35 16.87
N ILE A 63 -8.03 15.65 16.82
CA ILE A 63 -8.29 14.48 17.67
C ILE A 63 -7.37 13.32 17.30
N CYS A 64 -7.14 13.04 16.00
CA CYS A 64 -6.18 12.04 15.56
C CYS A 64 -4.77 12.32 16.07
N ALA A 65 -4.33 13.58 16.04
CA ALA A 65 -3.02 13.97 16.57
C ALA A 65 -2.90 13.69 18.08
N VAL A 66 -3.95 13.95 18.84
CA VAL A 66 -3.99 13.62 20.28
C VAL A 66 -3.92 12.13 20.51
N ILE A 67 -4.69 11.35 19.76
CA ILE A 67 -4.66 9.89 19.86
C ILE A 67 -3.26 9.36 19.57
N ASP A 68 -2.66 9.77 18.45
CA ASP A 68 -1.31 9.34 18.05
C ASP A 68 -0.24 9.72 19.08
N TYR A 69 -0.37 10.89 19.70
CA TYR A 69 0.53 11.34 20.75
C TYR A 69 0.40 10.51 22.04
N TYR A 70 -0.83 10.29 22.53
CA TYR A 70 -1.09 9.59 23.78
C TYR A 70 -0.89 8.09 23.71
N THR A 71 -0.97 7.51 22.51
CA THR A 71 -0.80 6.07 22.29
C THR A 71 0.56 5.69 21.73
N ARG A 72 1.47 6.64 21.54
CA ARG A 72 2.78 6.46 20.92
C ARG A 72 3.56 5.27 21.47
N ASP A 73 3.56 5.12 22.81
CA ASP A 73 4.27 4.06 23.51
C ASP A 73 3.32 3.02 24.15
N LYS A 74 2.05 3.00 23.68
CA LYS A 74 0.96 2.16 24.23
C LYS A 74 0.21 1.42 23.12
N PRO A 75 0.81 0.40 22.49
CA PRO A 75 0.21 -0.29 21.35
C PRO A 75 -1.15 -0.95 21.66
N GLU A 76 -1.34 -1.44 22.89
CA GLU A 76 -2.63 -2.04 23.31
C GLU A 76 -3.76 -1.01 23.35
N GLN A 77 -3.47 0.20 23.83
CA GLN A 77 -4.43 1.28 23.89
C GLN A 77 -4.79 1.78 22.48
N TYR A 78 -3.80 1.84 21.57
CA TYR A 78 -4.02 2.14 20.17
C TYR A 78 -4.91 1.07 19.49
N ALA A 79 -4.63 -0.21 19.72
CA ALA A 79 -5.42 -1.32 19.18
C ALA A 79 -6.88 -1.30 19.68
N ALA A 80 -7.10 -0.95 20.96
CA ALA A 80 -8.44 -0.77 21.49
C ALA A 80 -9.22 0.35 20.80
N ILE A 81 -8.56 1.49 20.53
CA ILE A 81 -9.16 2.60 19.78
C ILE A 81 -9.48 2.19 18.35
N GLN A 82 -8.58 1.49 17.67
CA GLN A 82 -8.84 0.98 16.31
C GLN A 82 -10.06 0.05 16.28
N THR A 83 -10.20 -0.83 17.27
CA THR A 83 -11.35 -1.72 17.39
C THR A 83 -12.65 -0.94 17.56
N ILE A 84 -12.66 0.12 18.39
CA ILE A 84 -13.82 0.98 18.61
C ILE A 84 -14.21 1.69 17.30
N LEU A 85 -13.24 2.27 16.59
CA LEU A 85 -13.47 2.98 15.34
C LEU A 85 -13.98 2.04 14.22
N SER A 86 -13.51 0.80 14.19
CA SER A 86 -13.94 -0.21 13.21
C SER A 86 -15.34 -0.76 13.50
N SER A 87 -15.76 -0.82 14.77
CA SER A 87 -17.08 -1.37 15.16
C SER A 87 -18.24 -0.45 14.79
N CYS A 88 -18.02 0.83 14.66
CA CYS A 88 -19.06 1.82 14.32
C CYS A 88 -19.43 1.88 12.82
N GLY A 89 -18.75 1.10 11.97
CA GLY A 89 -19.06 0.95 10.54
C GLY A 89 -19.52 -0.45 10.14
N ALA A 90 -20.10 -1.23 11.07
CA ALA A 90 -20.24 -2.69 11.03
C ALA A 90 -21.23 -3.28 10.00
N GLU A 91 -21.87 -2.51 9.12
CA GLU A 91 -22.72 -3.08 8.06
C GLU A 91 -22.00 -3.40 6.75
N GLU A 92 -20.78 -2.92 6.54
CA GLU A 92 -19.93 -3.30 5.41
C GLU A 92 -18.58 -3.83 5.90
N ARG A 93 -18.57 -5.06 6.42
CA ARG A 93 -17.33 -5.77 6.73
C ARG A 93 -16.52 -5.97 5.45
N GLY A 94 -15.43 -5.27 5.30
CA GLY A 94 -14.45 -5.68 4.33
C GLY A 94 -13.52 -4.64 3.72
N THR A 95 -13.72 -3.33 3.84
CA THR A 95 -13.01 -2.42 2.92
C THR A 95 -12.50 -1.07 3.48
N PHE A 96 -12.66 -0.73 4.76
CA PHE A 96 -12.53 0.69 5.13
C PHE A 96 -11.43 1.13 6.07
N PHE A 97 -10.76 0.21 6.73
CA PHE A 97 -9.48 0.54 7.34
C PHE A 97 -8.45 -0.37 6.67
N PRO A 98 -7.62 0.17 5.77
CA PRO A 98 -6.46 -0.59 5.36
C PRO A 98 -5.78 -1.01 6.66
N SER A 99 -5.52 -2.30 6.83
CA SER A 99 -4.66 -2.85 7.87
C SER A 99 -3.21 -2.40 7.59
N ILE A 100 -3.06 -1.07 7.56
CA ILE A 100 -1.76 -0.43 7.50
C ILE A 100 -1.26 -0.61 8.91
N ASN A 101 -0.20 -1.39 9.08
CA ASN A 101 0.58 -1.55 10.30
C ASN A 101 1.23 -0.22 10.75
N ASN A 102 0.52 0.87 10.62
CA ASN A 102 0.92 2.19 11.04
C ASN A 102 0.13 2.54 12.29
N ASN A 103 0.80 2.60 13.42
CA ASN A 103 0.26 3.10 14.68
C ASN A 103 -0.01 4.61 14.62
N SER A 104 -0.71 5.10 13.59
CA SER A 104 -1.01 6.51 13.41
C SER A 104 -2.30 6.73 12.60
N LEU A 105 -3.30 7.35 13.23
CA LEU A 105 -4.54 7.74 12.58
C LEU A 105 -4.35 8.92 11.61
N LEU A 106 -3.41 9.83 11.91
CA LEU A 106 -3.04 10.92 11.01
C LEU A 106 -2.48 10.39 9.69
N LYS A 107 -1.57 9.40 9.74
CA LYS A 107 -1.07 8.75 8.53
C LYS A 107 -2.21 8.19 7.68
N ASN A 108 -3.16 7.53 8.31
CA ASN A 108 -4.30 6.93 7.60
C ASN A 108 -5.15 7.99 6.89
N TRP A 109 -5.36 9.16 7.51
CA TRP A 109 -6.07 10.26 6.86
C TRP A 109 -5.33 10.75 5.61
N PHE A 110 -4.03 11.01 5.71
CA PHE A 110 -3.26 11.53 4.59
C PHE A 110 -3.09 10.51 3.45
N LEU A 111 -3.12 9.21 3.75
CA LEU A 111 -3.15 8.16 2.73
C LEU A 111 -4.44 8.14 1.88
N CYS A 112 -5.51 8.82 2.34
CA CYS A 112 -6.72 9.04 1.55
C CYS A 112 -6.62 10.22 0.56
N PHE A 113 -5.43 10.79 0.34
CA PHE A 113 -5.17 11.87 -0.62
C PHE A 113 -4.13 11.42 -1.66
N PRO A 114 -4.56 10.70 -2.71
CA PRO A 114 -3.61 10.10 -3.66
C PRO A 114 -2.84 11.12 -4.50
N ASP A 115 -3.32 12.36 -4.59
CA ASP A 115 -2.71 13.40 -5.43
C ASP A 115 -1.65 14.24 -4.69
N ASP A 116 -1.47 14.04 -3.39
CA ASP A 116 -0.45 14.76 -2.62
C ASP A 116 0.74 13.86 -2.30
N SER A 117 1.60 13.68 -3.30
CA SER A 117 2.82 12.88 -3.18
C SER A 117 3.71 13.32 -2.01
N LYS A 118 3.77 14.61 -1.69
CA LYS A 118 4.59 15.15 -0.59
C LYS A 118 4.06 14.74 0.78
N ILE A 119 2.74 14.77 0.99
CA ILE A 119 2.13 14.32 2.24
C ILE A 119 2.31 12.81 2.40
N THR A 120 2.05 12.06 1.33
CA THR A 120 2.21 10.60 1.33
C THR A 120 3.67 10.21 1.58
N GLU A 121 4.63 10.92 0.99
CA GLU A 121 6.06 10.72 1.18
C GLU A 121 6.48 10.98 2.64
N ALA A 122 6.01 12.08 3.25
CA ALA A 122 6.31 12.41 4.65
C ALA A 122 5.81 11.36 5.65
N PHE A 123 4.68 10.69 5.36
CA PHE A 123 4.06 9.73 6.27
C PHE A 123 4.31 8.26 5.94
N SER A 124 4.84 7.93 4.77
CA SER A 124 5.08 6.54 4.35
C SER A 124 6.42 5.96 4.80
N GLY A 125 7.15 6.63 5.70
CA GLY A 125 8.58 6.37 5.91
C GLY A 125 9.34 6.86 4.68
N ASN A 126 10.63 6.73 4.57
CA ASN A 126 11.43 7.29 3.46
C ASN A 126 11.15 6.66 2.06
N ARG A 127 10.07 5.88 1.88
CA ARG A 127 9.76 5.20 0.61
C ARG A 127 8.78 6.03 -0.22
N LYS A 128 9.28 6.53 -1.34
CA LYS A 128 8.48 7.31 -2.30
C LYS A 128 7.33 6.47 -2.86
N VAL A 129 6.10 7.02 -2.78
CA VAL A 129 4.93 6.47 -3.46
C VAL A 129 4.95 6.85 -4.93
N ILE A 130 4.70 5.89 -5.80
CA ILE A 130 4.68 6.08 -7.25
C ILE A 130 3.25 6.45 -7.65
N THR A 131 3.09 7.67 -8.13
CA THR A 131 1.81 8.13 -8.68
C THR A 131 1.51 7.44 -10.02
N LEU A 132 0.23 7.42 -10.44
CA LEU A 132 -0.14 6.89 -11.76
C LEU A 132 0.60 7.61 -12.90
N LYS A 133 0.86 8.91 -12.77
CA LYS A 133 1.62 9.69 -13.76
C LYS A 133 3.10 9.26 -13.82
N GLU A 134 3.72 9.00 -12.67
CA GLU A 134 5.10 8.48 -12.64
C GLU A 134 5.14 7.05 -13.18
N PHE A 135 4.13 6.22 -12.86
CA PHE A 135 4.01 4.89 -13.42
C PHE A 135 3.83 4.93 -14.95
N GLU A 136 3.10 5.89 -15.50
CA GLU A 136 3.00 6.09 -16.95
C GLU A 136 4.39 6.31 -17.59
N GLY A 137 5.25 7.09 -16.96
CA GLY A 137 6.64 7.27 -17.39
C GLY A 137 7.47 5.99 -17.35
N ILE A 138 7.27 5.16 -16.31
CA ILE A 138 7.91 3.85 -16.17
C ILE A 138 7.37 2.90 -17.24
N ALA A 139 6.06 2.84 -17.42
CA ALA A 139 5.40 2.00 -18.44
C ALA A 139 5.86 2.32 -19.87
N TYR A 140 6.13 3.60 -20.15
CA TYR A 140 6.66 4.03 -21.46
C TYR A 140 8.11 3.62 -21.69
N SER A 141 8.95 3.65 -20.65
CA SER A 141 10.40 3.60 -20.82
C SER A 141 11.07 2.32 -20.31
N HIS A 142 10.42 1.53 -19.43
CA HIS A 142 11.04 0.37 -18.79
C HIS A 142 10.39 -0.95 -19.23
N LYS A 143 11.19 -2.01 -19.23
CA LYS A 143 10.70 -3.39 -19.20
C LYS A 143 10.37 -3.75 -17.76
N ILE A 144 9.09 -4.01 -17.46
CA ILE A 144 8.59 -4.20 -16.09
C ILE A 144 8.44 -5.68 -15.79
N PHE A 145 9.25 -6.17 -14.87
CA PHE A 145 9.21 -7.54 -14.38
C PHE A 145 8.38 -7.64 -13.10
N VAL A 146 7.68 -8.76 -12.94
CA VAL A 146 6.84 -9.01 -11.75
C VAL A 146 7.27 -10.33 -11.10
N ASP A 147 7.49 -10.28 -9.80
CA ASP A 147 7.86 -11.41 -8.95
C ASP A 147 6.62 -12.13 -8.38
N ASP A 148 6.79 -13.41 -7.99
CA ASP A 148 5.71 -14.21 -7.40
C ASP A 148 5.16 -13.61 -6.10
N THR A 149 6.00 -12.97 -5.31
CA THR A 149 5.64 -12.40 -4.00
C THR A 149 4.62 -11.25 -4.06
N ILE A 150 4.40 -10.66 -5.24
CA ILE A 150 3.45 -9.54 -5.39
C ILE A 150 2.09 -9.99 -5.94
N LEU A 151 2.08 -11.06 -6.73
CA LEU A 151 0.91 -11.49 -7.50
C LEU A 151 -0.28 -11.89 -6.63
N GLY A 152 -0.03 -12.48 -5.46
CA GLY A 152 -1.07 -12.89 -4.52
C GLY A 152 -1.43 -11.84 -3.47
N GLN A 153 -0.88 -10.62 -3.55
CA GLN A 153 -1.21 -9.55 -2.61
C GLN A 153 -2.65 -9.08 -2.79
N GLU A 154 -3.31 -8.81 -1.66
CA GLU A 154 -4.67 -8.27 -1.67
C GLU A 154 -4.71 -6.87 -2.29
N GLY A 155 -5.65 -6.66 -3.22
CA GLY A 155 -5.80 -5.38 -3.93
C GLY A 155 -4.83 -5.17 -5.09
N PHE A 156 -3.90 -6.10 -5.37
CA PHE A 156 -3.01 -5.99 -6.52
C PHE A 156 -3.77 -6.09 -7.86
N ASP A 157 -4.82 -6.91 -7.91
CA ASP A 157 -5.72 -6.99 -9.06
C ASP A 157 -6.49 -5.68 -9.30
N ASP A 158 -6.88 -4.95 -8.24
CA ASP A 158 -7.50 -3.63 -8.36
C ASP A 158 -6.53 -2.59 -8.91
N TRP A 159 -5.29 -2.60 -8.43
CA TRP A 159 -4.25 -1.73 -8.95
C TRP A 159 -3.93 -2.06 -10.43
N LEU A 160 -3.84 -3.33 -10.80
CA LEU A 160 -3.63 -3.73 -12.19
C LEU A 160 -4.73 -3.20 -13.11
N ARG A 161 -5.99 -3.22 -12.68
CA ARG A 161 -7.09 -2.63 -13.45
C ARG A 161 -6.92 -1.12 -13.68
N GLN A 162 -6.37 -0.40 -12.70
CA GLN A 162 -6.11 1.04 -12.83
C GLN A 162 -5.00 1.36 -13.82
N VAL A 163 -4.00 0.48 -13.96
CA VAL A 163 -2.84 0.71 -14.83
C VAL A 163 -2.93 -0.02 -16.17
N SER A 164 -3.96 -0.86 -16.37
CA SER A 164 -4.12 -1.66 -17.59
C SER A 164 -4.14 -0.82 -18.87
N ASP A 165 -4.94 0.24 -18.87
CA ASP A 165 -5.06 1.14 -20.02
C ASP A 165 -3.72 1.84 -20.30
N ILE A 166 -3.01 2.27 -19.25
CA ILE A 166 -1.67 2.87 -19.39
C ILE A 166 -0.69 1.90 -20.06
N MET A 167 -0.68 0.63 -19.62
CA MET A 167 0.22 -0.39 -20.19
C MET A 167 -0.10 -0.68 -21.65
N LEU A 168 -1.39 -0.83 -21.98
CA LEU A 168 -1.86 -1.12 -23.34
C LEU A 168 -1.60 0.06 -24.29
N ASP A 169 -1.89 1.29 -23.86
CA ASP A 169 -1.67 2.50 -24.65
C ASP A 169 -0.19 2.72 -24.98
N LYS A 170 0.71 2.33 -24.08
CA LYS A 170 2.16 2.38 -24.31
C LYS A 170 2.70 1.15 -25.07
N GLY A 171 1.85 0.19 -25.39
CA GLY A 171 2.25 -1.06 -26.04
C GLY A 171 3.19 -1.91 -25.18
N ASN A 172 3.18 -1.71 -23.86
CA ASN A 172 4.04 -2.44 -22.92
C ASN A 172 3.26 -3.59 -22.24
N ARG A 173 4.00 -4.55 -21.70
CA ARG A 173 3.47 -5.70 -20.98
C ARG A 173 4.33 -5.99 -19.77
N PHE A 174 3.71 -6.54 -18.73
CA PHE A 174 4.44 -7.08 -17.61
C PHE A 174 5.17 -8.36 -18.01
N LEU A 175 6.44 -8.46 -17.74
CA LEU A 175 7.26 -9.63 -18.01
C LEU A 175 7.22 -10.55 -16.81
N ILE A 176 6.66 -11.74 -17.01
CA ILE A 176 6.53 -12.75 -15.96
C ILE A 176 7.45 -13.92 -16.29
N PRO A 177 8.50 -14.17 -15.48
CA PRO A 177 9.30 -15.38 -15.66
C PRO A 177 8.46 -16.66 -15.52
N LEU A 178 8.72 -17.65 -16.35
CA LEU A 178 8.02 -18.94 -16.28
C LEU A 178 8.09 -19.55 -14.88
N LYS A 179 9.24 -19.41 -14.22
CA LYS A 179 9.47 -19.90 -12.85
C LYS A 179 8.56 -19.24 -11.80
N VAL A 180 8.20 -17.99 -11.99
CA VAL A 180 7.20 -17.27 -11.15
C VAL A 180 5.84 -17.97 -11.26
N ILE A 181 5.43 -18.32 -12.47
CA ILE A 181 4.15 -19.02 -12.71
C ILE A 181 4.18 -20.41 -12.07
N GLU A 182 5.28 -21.16 -12.23
CA GLU A 182 5.44 -22.49 -11.63
C GLU A 182 5.39 -22.42 -10.08
N ASN A 183 5.99 -21.40 -9.47
CA ASN A 183 5.95 -21.21 -8.02
C ASN A 183 4.51 -20.94 -7.53
N ILE A 184 3.79 -20.07 -8.22
CA ILE A 184 2.38 -19.78 -7.89
C ILE A 184 1.52 -21.06 -8.06
N GLN A 185 1.71 -21.81 -9.14
CA GLN A 185 1.00 -23.08 -9.36
C GLN A 185 1.30 -24.10 -8.26
N GLY A 186 2.58 -24.27 -7.91
CA GLY A 186 3.01 -25.19 -6.85
C GLY A 186 2.42 -24.82 -5.49
N GLY A 187 2.31 -23.54 -5.18
CA GLY A 187 1.78 -23.05 -3.92
C GLY A 187 0.27 -23.31 -3.73
N ILE A 188 -0.50 -23.52 -4.79
CA ILE A 188 -1.96 -23.81 -4.70
C ILE A 188 -2.22 -25.09 -3.90
N LEU A 189 -1.34 -26.08 -4.03
CA LEU A 189 -1.45 -27.38 -3.36
C LEU A 189 -0.73 -27.41 -2.00
N SER A 190 -0.28 -26.24 -1.50
CA SER A 190 0.38 -26.15 -0.21
C SER A 190 -0.57 -26.58 0.92
N PRO A 191 -0.09 -27.37 1.90
CA PRO A 191 -0.86 -27.69 3.11
C PRO A 191 -1.08 -26.46 4.01
N ASP A 192 -0.30 -25.40 3.85
CA ASP A 192 -0.51 -24.13 4.55
C ASP A 192 -1.61 -23.31 3.86
N PRO A 193 -2.74 -23.01 4.57
CA PRO A 193 -3.86 -22.28 3.98
C PRO A 193 -3.50 -20.86 3.53
N LEU A 194 -2.53 -20.21 4.18
CA LEU A 194 -2.11 -18.86 3.82
C LEU A 194 -1.36 -18.88 2.48
N THR A 195 -0.44 -19.82 2.32
CA THR A 195 0.29 -20.02 1.06
C THR A 195 -0.65 -20.43 -0.07
N ALA A 196 -1.57 -21.36 0.20
CA ALA A 196 -2.56 -21.79 -0.79
C ALA A 196 -3.48 -20.63 -1.22
N GLY A 197 -4.01 -19.87 -0.26
CA GLY A 197 -4.86 -18.71 -0.54
C GLY A 197 -4.15 -17.61 -1.30
N PHE A 198 -2.89 -17.33 -0.95
CA PHE A 198 -2.03 -16.40 -1.68
C PHE A 198 -1.84 -16.86 -3.14
N SER A 199 -1.49 -18.12 -3.34
CA SER A 199 -1.23 -18.69 -4.66
C SER A 199 -2.49 -18.76 -5.53
N GLN A 200 -3.67 -19.04 -4.94
CA GLN A 200 -4.95 -18.99 -5.64
C GLN A 200 -5.26 -17.57 -6.15
N ARG A 201 -5.03 -16.53 -5.32
CA ARG A 201 -5.19 -15.13 -5.75
C ARG A 201 -4.19 -14.79 -6.86
N GLY A 202 -2.92 -15.17 -6.71
CA GLY A 202 -1.89 -14.96 -7.71
C GLY A 202 -2.22 -15.61 -9.06
N MET A 203 -2.78 -16.82 -9.04
CA MET A 203 -3.21 -17.51 -10.26
C MET A 203 -4.39 -16.81 -10.94
N LYS A 204 -5.34 -16.28 -10.16
CA LYS A 204 -6.45 -15.47 -10.69
C LYS A 204 -5.93 -14.20 -11.37
N VAL A 205 -4.96 -13.53 -10.76
CA VAL A 205 -4.30 -12.33 -11.32
C VAL A 205 -3.60 -12.67 -12.62
N LEU A 206 -2.78 -13.72 -12.67
CA LEU A 206 -2.09 -14.18 -13.88
C LEU A 206 -3.06 -14.50 -15.03
N THR A 207 -4.17 -15.20 -14.71
CA THR A 207 -5.21 -15.52 -15.70
C THR A 207 -5.84 -14.22 -16.26
N GLY A 208 -6.17 -13.26 -15.40
CA GLY A 208 -6.70 -11.96 -15.82
C GLY A 208 -5.72 -11.19 -16.70
N MET A 209 -4.44 -11.13 -16.33
CA MET A 209 -3.39 -10.47 -17.12
C MET A 209 -3.20 -11.12 -18.48
N GLN A 210 -3.30 -12.46 -18.56
CA GLN A 210 -3.19 -13.20 -19.82
C GLN A 210 -4.38 -12.89 -20.73
N GLN A 211 -5.59 -12.92 -20.20
CA GLN A 211 -6.82 -12.65 -20.96
C GLN A 211 -6.88 -11.22 -21.49
N SER A 212 -6.37 -10.25 -20.72
CA SER A 212 -6.31 -8.83 -21.13
C SER A 212 -5.08 -8.49 -21.99
N GLY A 213 -4.18 -9.45 -22.25
CA GLY A 213 -2.94 -9.19 -23.02
C GLY A 213 -1.91 -8.33 -22.28
N LEU A 214 -2.03 -8.19 -20.96
CA LEU A 214 -1.16 -7.35 -20.13
C LEU A 214 0.16 -8.02 -19.75
N MET A 215 0.34 -9.32 -20.02
CA MET A 215 1.55 -10.03 -19.65
C MET A 215 2.23 -10.71 -20.84
N GLU A 216 3.53 -10.91 -20.70
CA GLU A 216 4.36 -11.70 -21.58
C GLU A 216 5.20 -12.66 -20.74
N ILE A 217 5.14 -13.96 -21.05
CA ILE A 217 5.91 -14.97 -20.33
C ILE A 217 7.31 -15.03 -20.92
N ARG A 218 8.32 -15.04 -20.05
CA ARG A 218 9.74 -15.15 -20.40
C ARG A 218 10.44 -16.22 -19.57
N GLY A 219 11.57 -16.73 -20.08
CA GLY A 219 12.39 -17.73 -19.40
C GLY A 219 12.19 -19.15 -19.92
N GLU A 220 12.99 -20.05 -19.40
CA GLU A 220 13.05 -21.46 -19.82
C GLU A 220 12.72 -22.39 -18.63
N LYS A 221 12.30 -23.61 -18.94
CA LYS A 221 12.06 -24.65 -17.91
C LYS A 221 13.31 -25.05 -17.12
N SER A 222 14.48 -24.74 -17.67
CA SER A 222 15.78 -24.96 -17.00
C SER A 222 16.10 -24.01 -15.87
N ASP A 223 15.33 -22.91 -15.72
CA ASP A 223 15.52 -21.93 -14.66
C ASP A 223 15.28 -22.58 -13.29
N THR A 224 16.31 -22.59 -12.45
CA THR A 224 16.30 -23.35 -11.19
C THR A 224 15.59 -22.60 -10.06
N ASN A 225 15.72 -21.26 -10.01
CA ASN A 225 15.07 -20.44 -8.99
C ASN A 225 14.80 -19.02 -9.49
N VAL A 226 13.76 -18.41 -8.95
CA VAL A 226 13.29 -17.06 -9.33
C VAL A 226 14.35 -15.99 -9.09
N MET A 227 14.99 -15.99 -7.92
CA MET A 227 15.97 -14.97 -7.53
C MET A 227 17.18 -14.97 -8.48
N GLY A 228 17.76 -16.14 -8.74
CA GLY A 228 18.90 -16.28 -9.65
C GLY A 228 18.55 -15.84 -11.08
N THR A 229 17.36 -16.17 -11.55
CA THR A 229 16.85 -15.75 -12.86
C THR A 229 16.77 -14.23 -12.95
N PHE A 230 16.17 -13.55 -11.97
CA PHE A 230 16.10 -12.08 -11.96
C PHE A 230 17.48 -11.45 -11.94
N ILE A 231 18.38 -11.87 -11.04
CA ILE A 231 19.73 -11.30 -10.94
C ILE A 231 20.47 -11.43 -12.27
N SER A 232 20.45 -12.62 -12.90
CA SER A 232 21.10 -12.88 -14.18
C SER A 232 20.54 -12.01 -15.31
N VAL A 233 19.21 -11.91 -15.41
CA VAL A 233 18.52 -11.12 -16.43
C VAL A 233 18.84 -9.63 -16.24
N PHE A 234 18.75 -9.12 -15.02
CA PHE A 234 18.97 -7.71 -14.73
C PHE A 234 20.43 -7.32 -14.93
N ALA A 235 21.39 -8.12 -14.47
CA ALA A 235 22.82 -7.88 -14.69
C ALA A 235 23.15 -7.85 -16.19
N ARG A 236 22.59 -8.78 -16.98
CA ARG A 236 22.87 -8.89 -18.43
C ARG A 236 22.26 -7.74 -19.23
N PHE A 237 21.03 -7.33 -18.92
CA PHE A 237 20.26 -6.46 -19.81
C PHE A 237 20.18 -4.99 -19.34
N LYS A 238 20.70 -4.62 -18.15
CA LYS A 238 20.72 -3.23 -17.68
C LYS A 238 21.46 -2.26 -18.59
N HIS A 239 22.40 -2.76 -19.39
CA HIS A 239 23.19 -1.95 -20.31
C HIS A 239 22.45 -1.57 -21.59
N THR A 240 21.43 -2.33 -21.95
CA THR A 240 20.68 -2.14 -23.21
C THR A 240 19.23 -1.74 -22.98
N ASN A 241 18.68 -1.99 -21.79
CA ASN A 241 17.28 -1.73 -21.47
C ASN A 241 17.15 -1.05 -20.11
N ARG A 242 16.18 -0.16 -19.99
CA ARG A 242 15.71 0.29 -18.69
C ARG A 242 14.83 -0.79 -18.10
N LEU A 243 15.13 -1.23 -16.89
CA LEU A 243 14.49 -2.37 -16.24
C LEU A 243 13.81 -1.91 -14.96
N ALA A 244 12.61 -2.45 -14.71
CA ALA A 244 11.89 -2.26 -13.46
C ALA A 244 11.48 -3.63 -12.89
N LEU A 245 11.52 -3.76 -11.57
CA LEU A 245 11.09 -4.96 -10.84
C LEU A 245 10.00 -4.59 -9.83
N LEU A 246 8.90 -5.33 -9.87
CA LEU A 246 7.87 -5.29 -8.84
C LEU A 246 8.00 -6.52 -7.94
N THR A 247 8.34 -6.33 -6.66
CA THR A 247 8.57 -7.43 -5.70
C THR A 247 8.27 -7.03 -4.26
N GLN A 248 7.82 -7.99 -3.45
CA GLN A 248 7.76 -7.86 -1.98
C GLN A 248 8.97 -8.50 -1.29
N ASN A 249 9.82 -9.18 -2.05
CA ASN A 249 10.99 -9.86 -1.52
C ASN A 249 12.14 -8.85 -1.31
N GLU A 250 12.33 -8.45 -0.06
CA GLU A 250 13.37 -7.48 0.34
C GLU A 250 14.78 -7.94 -0.09
N LYS A 251 15.09 -9.22 0.08
CA LYS A 251 16.40 -9.76 -0.29
C LYS A 251 16.64 -9.64 -1.80
N LEU A 252 15.64 -9.97 -2.62
CA LEU A 252 15.71 -9.79 -4.06
C LEU A 252 15.83 -8.31 -4.43
N ALA A 253 15.02 -7.44 -3.83
CA ALA A 253 15.06 -6.00 -4.07
C ALA A 253 16.45 -5.41 -3.80
N ARG A 254 17.06 -5.73 -2.66
CA ARG A 254 18.40 -5.28 -2.29
C ARG A 254 19.48 -5.77 -3.27
N GLN A 255 19.41 -7.03 -3.70
CA GLN A 255 20.37 -7.59 -4.65
C GLN A 255 20.24 -6.94 -6.04
N ILE A 256 19.04 -6.67 -6.49
CA ILE A 256 18.81 -6.00 -7.77
C ILE A 256 19.23 -4.52 -7.70
N LEU A 257 18.93 -3.82 -6.61
CA LEU A 257 19.38 -2.43 -6.42
C LEU A 257 20.89 -2.32 -6.31
N ALA A 258 21.57 -3.32 -5.74
CA ALA A 258 23.03 -3.35 -5.66
C ALA A 258 23.69 -3.33 -7.06
N LEU A 259 23.01 -3.84 -8.10
CA LEU A 259 23.50 -3.77 -9.47
C LEU A 259 23.62 -2.32 -9.98
N ASN A 260 22.95 -1.35 -9.36
CA ASN A 260 23.09 0.07 -9.72
C ASN A 260 24.42 0.67 -9.29
N ASN A 261 25.12 0.04 -8.34
CA ASN A 261 26.41 0.49 -7.80
C ASN A 261 27.61 -0.06 -8.58
N ASP A 262 27.37 -0.88 -9.61
CA ASP A 262 28.47 -1.42 -10.42
C ASP A 262 29.07 -0.33 -11.32
N ASP A 263 30.39 -0.18 -11.30
CA ASP A 263 31.16 0.76 -12.13
C ASP A 263 31.07 0.49 -13.64
N LEU A 264 30.41 -0.59 -14.03
CA LEU A 264 30.24 -1.01 -15.42
C LEU A 264 29.24 -0.14 -16.22
N GLY A 265 28.60 0.83 -15.59
CA GLY A 265 27.61 1.68 -16.23
C GLY A 265 26.27 0.96 -16.51
N GLY A 266 25.44 1.58 -17.36
CA GLY A 266 24.11 1.07 -17.73
C GLY A 266 22.98 1.96 -17.21
N PHE A 267 21.74 1.58 -17.51
CA PHE A 267 20.58 2.30 -17.00
C PHE A 267 20.31 1.94 -15.54
N PRO A 268 19.92 2.91 -14.69
CA PRO A 268 19.47 2.62 -13.35
C PRO A 268 18.28 1.65 -13.38
N ILE A 269 18.35 0.64 -12.53
CA ILE A 269 17.26 -0.32 -12.33
C ILE A 269 16.29 0.26 -11.31
N TYR A 270 15.02 0.21 -11.64
CA TYR A 270 13.94 0.64 -10.78
C TYR A 270 13.34 -0.55 -10.03
N VAL A 271 13.16 -0.44 -8.72
CA VAL A 271 12.54 -1.51 -7.93
C VAL A 271 11.42 -0.93 -7.09
N ALA A 272 10.25 -1.57 -7.13
CA ALA A 272 9.09 -1.15 -6.37
C ALA A 272 8.41 -2.33 -5.67
N GLN A 273 7.74 -2.04 -4.58
CA GLN A 273 6.84 -2.93 -3.86
C GLN A 273 5.40 -2.44 -3.99
N PHE A 274 4.46 -3.35 -3.86
CA PHE A 274 3.05 -3.02 -3.77
C PHE A 274 2.63 -2.79 -2.32
N ALA A 275 1.82 -1.78 -2.07
CA ALA A 275 1.18 -1.54 -0.78
C ALA A 275 -0.32 -1.42 -0.99
N GLN A 276 -1.08 -2.28 -0.33
CA GLN A 276 -2.54 -2.31 -0.43
C GLN A 276 -3.14 -0.93 -0.09
N GLY A 277 -4.06 -0.46 -0.93
CA GLY A 277 -4.72 0.84 -0.78
C GLY A 277 -3.87 2.06 -1.17
N ILE A 278 -2.58 1.86 -1.52
CA ILE A 278 -1.65 2.93 -1.88
C ILE A 278 -1.17 2.76 -3.32
N GLY A 279 -0.93 1.52 -3.76
CA GLY A 279 -0.32 1.20 -5.04
C GLY A 279 1.16 0.86 -4.90
N LEU A 280 2.00 1.36 -5.80
CA LEU A 280 3.44 1.07 -5.78
C LEU A 280 4.21 2.06 -4.91
N ARG A 281 5.26 1.55 -4.25
CA ARG A 281 6.28 2.32 -3.53
C ARG A 281 7.66 1.92 -4.02
N GLU A 282 8.52 2.90 -4.19
CA GLU A 282 9.91 2.67 -4.54
C GLU A 282 10.67 1.99 -3.39
N TRP A 283 11.49 0.97 -3.69
CA TRP A 283 12.45 0.45 -2.74
C TRP A 283 13.64 1.41 -2.64
N ASP A 284 14.00 1.80 -1.40
CA ASP A 284 15.19 2.60 -1.16
C ASP A 284 16.43 1.70 -0.93
N ALA A 285 17.52 2.02 -1.63
CA ALA A 285 18.80 1.35 -1.42
C ALA A 285 19.46 1.73 -0.08
N ALA A 286 18.99 2.80 0.58
CA ALA A 286 19.60 3.39 1.77
C ALA A 286 19.12 2.79 3.11
N GLU A 287 18.13 1.91 3.13
CA GLU A 287 17.74 1.21 4.37
C GLU A 287 18.77 0.11 4.68
N ARG A 288 19.84 0.52 5.37
CA ARG A 288 20.85 -0.38 5.98
C ARG A 288 20.45 -0.76 7.40
#